data_7ffdd4e2ac551742342e28f3470ff96e
#
_entry.id   7ffdd4e2ac551742342e28f3470ff96e
#
_cell.length_a   1.000
_cell.length_b   1.000
_cell.length_c   1.000
_cell.angle_alpha   90.00
_cell.angle_beta   90.00
_cell.angle_gamma   90.00
#
_symmetry.space_group_name_H-M   'P 1'
#
loop_
_entity.id
_entity.type
_entity.pdbx_description
1 polymer ?
#
loop_
_entity_poly.entity_id
_entity_poly.type
_entity_poly.pdbx_seq_one_letter_code
_entity_poly.pdbx_strand_id
1 'polypeptide(L)'
;MKTGFKLLIGCLALALPLGGFAIASAAQKPVYSESFVAELPAKYQRLATTSGKKIVFAAASSLAFSLRSDIVEQELPEYKSVNMGLYVTLKSKATLELCVNNLKEGDLLVYAPEPLPDLYTSEFAKEPLLQATETDRSLFKNYSESDLENLVAASFSFNLKRMKANADGVTYTSKDPYNRGAFNAYGEIKVATPYNEMTLGYDPSVTVDYSTNLLNASFLHYLASVKSRAEQKKARFFYSFSPCNALAYQASAENVAAFQSALTSALGDCLLTSIPDTVYEAGYFYDTNFHTNDAGKIKHTVTLINALKAKLKITTPTATIVPNPSGSNPNIKPYDGDNTFEPAFTYRTVQSKLLISEVNSSYLGAQDFLLPSSHEGTPIVGIAADAFKGCDSLLVIRIPKNYKVLMTNSLADLPSIARIEIYNNDPNTIAPPTSGPSALLASSNSKVKIYVPQAVLANYQTHYFWGAYVKYLEGM
;
A
#
# COMPACT_ATOMS: atom_id res chain seq x y z
N MET A 1 -16.46 45.29 42.89
CA MET A 1 -15.83 45.86 41.70
C MET A 1 -14.43 45.37 41.35
N LYS A 2 -13.51 45.14 42.34
CA LYS A 2 -12.11 44.74 42.03
C LYS A 2 -11.97 43.31 41.44
N THR A 3 -12.84 42.37 41.81
CA THR A 3 -12.73 40.96 41.35
C THR A 3 -13.21 40.77 39.90
N GLY A 4 -14.34 41.44 39.54
CA GLY A 4 -14.86 41.40 38.17
C GLY A 4 -13.93 42.07 37.15
N PHE A 5 -13.24 43.14 37.55
CA PHE A 5 -12.27 43.81 36.71
C PHE A 5 -11.00 42.99 36.46
N LYS A 6 -10.54 42.25 37.49
CA LYS A 6 -9.41 41.29 37.33
C LYS A 6 -9.77 40.14 36.43
N LEU A 7 -10.99 39.61 36.54
CA LEU A 7 -11.49 38.54 35.65
C LEU A 7 -11.57 39.06 34.19
N LEU A 8 -12.08 40.24 33.96
CA LEU A 8 -12.16 40.86 32.65
C LEU A 8 -10.78 41.05 32.01
N ILE A 9 -9.81 41.57 32.77
CA ILE A 9 -8.41 41.69 32.32
C ILE A 9 -7.81 40.34 32.02
N GLY A 10 -8.05 39.32 32.87
CA GLY A 10 -7.59 37.95 32.61
C GLY A 10 -8.17 37.33 31.36
N CYS A 11 -9.48 37.51 31.12
CA CYS A 11 -10.14 37.07 29.87
C CYS A 11 -9.59 37.79 28.64
N LEU A 12 -9.39 39.11 28.72
CA LEU A 12 -8.80 39.89 27.62
C LEU A 12 -7.34 39.50 27.35
N ALA A 13 -6.55 39.26 28.40
CA ALA A 13 -5.15 38.85 28.27
C ALA A 13 -4.98 37.45 27.59
N LEU A 14 -5.98 36.58 27.68
CA LEU A 14 -6.04 35.32 26.94
C LEU A 14 -6.69 35.44 25.58
N ALA A 15 -7.76 36.23 25.46
CA ALA A 15 -8.52 36.36 24.22
C ALA A 15 -7.74 37.13 23.13
N LEU A 16 -6.94 38.13 23.48
CA LEU A 16 -6.16 38.92 22.52
C LEU A 16 -5.07 38.10 21.82
N PRO A 17 -4.20 37.31 22.51
CA PRO A 17 -3.22 36.46 21.85
C PRO A 17 -3.87 35.37 20.99
N LEU A 18 -4.95 34.74 21.49
CA LEU A 18 -5.68 33.70 20.74
C LEU A 18 -6.38 34.28 19.50
N GLY A 19 -6.99 35.46 19.63
CA GLY A 19 -7.59 36.18 18.51
C GLY A 19 -6.56 36.62 17.47
N GLY A 20 -5.42 37.14 17.92
CA GLY A 20 -4.29 37.51 17.06
C GLY A 20 -3.73 36.30 16.31
N PHE A 21 -3.55 35.18 17.00
CA PHE A 21 -3.14 33.94 16.38
C PHE A 21 -4.15 33.41 15.35
N ALA A 22 -5.43 33.44 15.67
CA ALA A 22 -6.49 33.01 14.74
C ALA A 22 -6.50 33.88 13.46
N ILE A 23 -6.38 35.19 13.59
CA ILE A 23 -6.30 36.12 12.45
C ILE A 23 -5.02 35.85 11.63
N ALA A 24 -3.86 35.74 12.28
CA ALA A 24 -2.61 35.41 11.61
C ALA A 24 -2.66 34.07 10.88
N SER A 25 -3.30 33.08 11.51
CA SER A 25 -3.49 31.74 10.90
C SER A 25 -4.42 31.78 9.69
N ALA A 26 -5.51 32.59 9.77
CA ALA A 26 -6.46 32.73 8.67
C ALA A 26 -5.85 33.48 7.46
N ALA A 27 -4.88 34.36 7.69
CA ALA A 27 -4.16 35.07 6.63
C ALA A 27 -3.10 34.26 5.92
N GLN A 28 -2.77 33.05 6.41
CA GLN A 28 -1.77 32.18 5.79
C GLN A 28 -2.29 31.60 4.48
N LYS A 29 -1.42 31.56 3.45
CA LYS A 29 -1.69 30.82 2.20
C LYS A 29 -1.74 29.30 2.49
N PRO A 30 -2.55 28.55 1.73
CA PRO A 30 -2.49 27.11 1.77
C PRO A 30 -1.10 26.59 1.35
N VAL A 31 -0.54 25.65 2.10
CA VAL A 31 0.77 25.05 1.82
C VAL A 31 0.67 23.59 1.39
N TYR A 32 -0.49 22.96 1.60
CA TYR A 32 -0.76 21.57 1.21
C TYR A 32 -1.69 21.45 -0.01
N SER A 33 -2.06 22.56 -0.67
CA SER A 33 -3.05 22.62 -1.77
C SER A 33 -2.70 21.73 -2.97
N GLU A 34 -1.41 21.44 -3.19
CA GLU A 34 -0.91 20.60 -4.27
C GLU A 34 -0.60 19.15 -3.82
N SER A 35 -0.76 18.85 -2.53
CA SER A 35 -0.52 17.51 -2.01
C SER A 35 -1.62 16.53 -2.44
N PHE A 36 -1.32 15.23 -2.36
CA PHE A 36 -2.26 14.15 -2.68
C PHE A 36 -3.56 14.24 -1.86
N VAL A 37 -3.44 14.53 -0.56
CA VAL A 37 -4.62 14.63 0.33
C VAL A 37 -5.52 15.84 0.04
N ALA A 38 -5.02 16.85 -0.64
CA ALA A 38 -5.78 18.03 -1.02
C ALA A 38 -6.91 17.77 -2.03
N GLU A 39 -7.01 16.54 -2.54
CA GLU A 39 -8.14 16.12 -3.38
C GLU A 39 -9.42 15.85 -2.56
N LEU A 40 -9.34 15.72 -1.23
CA LEU A 40 -10.50 15.42 -0.39
C LEU A 40 -11.69 16.37 -0.58
N PRO A 41 -11.52 17.71 -0.65
CA PRO A 41 -12.63 18.63 -0.92
C PRO A 41 -13.33 18.36 -2.26
N ALA A 42 -12.59 18.09 -3.33
CA ALA A 42 -13.19 17.77 -4.65
C ALA A 42 -13.99 16.47 -4.61
N LYS A 43 -13.45 15.44 -3.97
CA LYS A 43 -14.17 14.16 -3.73
C LYS A 43 -15.44 14.37 -2.91
N TYR A 44 -15.35 15.17 -1.84
CA TYR A 44 -16.50 15.51 -1.01
C TYR A 44 -17.54 16.31 -1.81
N GLN A 45 -17.13 17.28 -2.62
CA GLN A 45 -18.03 18.04 -3.46
C GLN A 45 -18.80 17.11 -4.40
N ARG A 46 -18.13 16.16 -5.08
CA ARG A 46 -18.78 15.15 -5.90
C ARG A 46 -19.78 14.33 -5.09
N LEU A 47 -19.39 13.83 -3.92
CA LEU A 47 -20.28 13.09 -3.02
C LEU A 47 -21.55 13.87 -2.67
N ALA A 48 -21.41 15.14 -2.30
CA ALA A 48 -22.49 15.99 -1.84
C ALA A 48 -23.44 16.47 -2.95
N THR A 49 -22.88 16.71 -4.17
CA THR A 49 -23.64 17.33 -5.28
C THR A 49 -24.16 16.33 -6.30
N THR A 50 -23.65 15.10 -6.33
CA THR A 50 -24.14 14.07 -7.27
C THR A 50 -25.62 13.78 -7.02
N SER A 51 -26.43 13.97 -8.07
CA SER A 51 -27.86 13.69 -8.08
C SER A 51 -28.15 12.23 -8.45
N GLY A 52 -29.34 11.73 -8.08
CA GLY A 52 -29.75 10.33 -8.29
C GLY A 52 -29.13 9.38 -7.28
N LYS A 53 -29.32 8.08 -7.52
CA LYS A 53 -28.71 7.03 -6.70
C LYS A 53 -27.21 6.97 -6.93
N LYS A 54 -26.46 6.75 -5.86
CA LYS A 54 -24.99 6.66 -5.91
C LYS A 54 -24.49 5.31 -5.43
N ILE A 55 -23.38 4.86 -6.01
CA ILE A 55 -22.47 3.91 -5.38
C ILE A 55 -21.29 4.70 -4.88
N VAL A 56 -21.15 4.79 -3.56
CA VAL A 56 -20.04 5.47 -2.90
C VAL A 56 -19.02 4.44 -2.50
N PHE A 57 -17.83 4.51 -3.07
CA PHE A 57 -16.70 3.65 -2.75
C PHE A 57 -15.78 4.35 -1.76
N ALA A 58 -15.53 3.75 -0.61
CA ALA A 58 -14.69 4.29 0.45
C ALA A 58 -13.55 3.32 0.79
N ALA A 59 -12.33 3.81 0.78
CA ALA A 59 -11.10 3.14 1.21
C ALA A 59 -9.96 4.16 1.32
N ALA A 60 -8.72 3.67 1.36
CA ALA A 60 -7.54 4.51 1.21
C ALA A 60 -7.14 4.64 -0.28
N SER A 61 -5.84 4.76 -0.57
CA SER A 61 -5.34 5.03 -1.93
C SER A 61 -5.60 3.90 -2.92
N SER A 62 -5.76 2.66 -2.45
CA SER A 62 -6.06 1.54 -3.34
C SER A 62 -7.24 1.82 -4.27
N LEU A 63 -8.34 2.40 -3.77
CA LEU A 63 -9.48 2.73 -4.63
C LEU A 63 -9.22 3.88 -5.60
N ALA A 64 -8.37 4.85 -5.25
CA ALA A 64 -7.97 5.88 -6.20
C ALA A 64 -7.20 5.29 -7.40
N PHE A 65 -6.46 4.20 -7.17
CA PHE A 65 -5.68 3.49 -8.17
C PHE A 65 -6.41 2.31 -8.82
N SER A 66 -7.52 1.81 -8.25
CA SER A 66 -8.13 0.54 -8.68
C SER A 66 -9.57 0.63 -9.16
N LEU A 67 -10.13 1.83 -9.28
CA LEU A 67 -11.51 2.01 -9.73
C LEU A 67 -11.58 2.81 -11.05
N ARG A 68 -12.50 2.42 -11.93
CA ARG A 68 -12.94 3.09 -13.14
C ARG A 68 -14.44 3.40 -13.00
N SER A 69 -14.74 4.58 -12.47
CA SER A 69 -16.12 5.04 -12.25
C SER A 69 -16.94 5.16 -13.52
N ASP A 70 -16.31 5.48 -14.65
CA ASP A 70 -16.96 5.49 -15.95
C ASP A 70 -17.48 4.11 -16.36
N ILE A 71 -16.69 3.04 -16.08
CA ILE A 71 -17.12 1.64 -16.31
C ILE A 71 -18.25 1.27 -15.33
N VAL A 72 -18.18 1.69 -14.06
CA VAL A 72 -19.24 1.45 -13.09
C VAL A 72 -20.56 2.08 -13.59
N GLU A 73 -20.54 3.32 -14.04
CA GLU A 73 -21.73 4.02 -14.54
C GLU A 73 -22.25 3.41 -15.87
N GLN A 74 -21.37 2.87 -16.70
CA GLN A 74 -21.77 2.15 -17.92
C GLN A 74 -22.47 0.83 -17.61
N GLU A 75 -21.94 0.05 -16.68
CA GLU A 75 -22.42 -1.30 -16.36
C GLU A 75 -23.59 -1.30 -15.37
N LEU A 76 -23.74 -0.23 -14.60
CA LEU A 76 -24.80 -0.01 -13.60
C LEU A 76 -25.43 1.37 -13.81
N PRO A 77 -26.15 1.60 -14.94
CA PRO A 77 -26.57 2.95 -15.38
C PRO A 77 -27.58 3.63 -14.44
N GLU A 78 -28.23 2.89 -13.54
CA GLU A 78 -29.11 3.46 -12.51
C GLU A 78 -28.35 4.22 -11.42
N TYR A 79 -27.02 4.05 -11.37
CA TYR A 79 -26.18 4.63 -10.34
C TYR A 79 -25.14 5.58 -10.89
N LYS A 80 -24.78 6.58 -10.08
CA LYS A 80 -23.59 7.39 -10.27
C LYS A 80 -22.48 6.91 -9.35
N SER A 81 -21.26 6.84 -9.84
CA SER A 81 -20.10 6.40 -9.07
C SER A 81 -19.44 7.57 -8.36
N VAL A 82 -19.14 7.39 -7.08
CA VAL A 82 -18.40 8.37 -6.26
C VAL A 82 -17.24 7.67 -5.59
N ASN A 83 -16.02 8.01 -5.99
CA ASN A 83 -14.79 7.46 -5.42
C ASN A 83 -14.25 8.35 -4.30
N MET A 84 -14.33 7.88 -3.06
CA MET A 84 -13.82 8.54 -1.86
C MET A 84 -12.47 7.96 -1.39
N GLY A 85 -11.87 7.04 -2.14
CA GLY A 85 -10.55 6.48 -1.85
C GLY A 85 -9.46 7.55 -1.95
N LEU A 86 -8.60 7.69 -0.93
CA LEU A 86 -7.57 8.72 -0.93
C LEU A 86 -6.27 8.22 -0.27
N TYR A 87 -5.94 8.57 0.92
CA TYR A 87 -4.64 8.28 1.51
C TYR A 87 -4.77 7.55 2.85
N VAL A 88 -3.99 6.49 3.02
CA VAL A 88 -4.05 5.63 4.22
C VAL A 88 -3.88 6.41 5.53
N THR A 89 -3.03 7.44 5.54
CA THR A 89 -2.77 8.25 6.75
C THR A 89 -3.97 9.04 7.24
N LEU A 90 -5.01 9.26 6.41
CA LEU A 90 -6.28 9.86 6.87
C LEU A 90 -7.04 8.94 7.83
N LYS A 91 -6.78 7.64 7.74
CA LYS A 91 -7.52 6.57 8.41
C LYS A 91 -8.98 6.49 7.94
N SER A 92 -9.62 5.36 8.20
CA SER A 92 -10.96 5.07 7.64
C SER A 92 -12.07 6.00 8.11
N LYS A 93 -12.02 6.43 9.38
CA LYS A 93 -13.07 7.29 9.94
C LYS A 93 -13.18 8.63 9.20
N ALA A 94 -12.06 9.21 8.75
CA ALA A 94 -12.08 10.51 8.07
C ALA A 94 -12.98 10.49 6.82
N THR A 95 -12.90 9.42 6.02
CA THR A 95 -13.70 9.30 4.78
C THR A 95 -15.08 8.71 5.03
N LEU A 96 -15.22 7.73 5.95
CA LEU A 96 -16.50 7.09 6.24
C LEU A 96 -17.53 8.05 6.85
N GLU A 97 -17.11 9.00 7.70
CA GLU A 97 -18.02 10.03 8.23
C GLU A 97 -18.56 10.93 7.12
N LEU A 98 -17.71 11.34 6.18
CA LEU A 98 -18.18 12.08 5.00
C LEU A 98 -19.17 11.25 4.18
N CYS A 99 -18.85 9.97 3.94
CA CYS A 99 -19.70 9.10 3.15
C CYS A 99 -21.08 8.90 3.79
N VAL A 100 -21.14 8.39 5.02
CA VAL A 100 -22.39 8.01 5.65
C VAL A 100 -23.31 9.21 5.91
N ASN A 101 -22.77 10.38 6.19
CA ASN A 101 -23.56 11.58 6.42
C ASN A 101 -24.21 12.12 5.13
N ASN A 102 -23.64 11.80 3.95
CA ASN A 102 -24.14 12.26 2.65
C ASN A 102 -24.85 11.19 1.83
N LEU A 103 -25.13 10.01 2.42
CA LEU A 103 -25.99 9.01 1.79
C LEU A 103 -27.46 9.45 1.78
N LYS A 104 -28.18 8.98 0.75
CA LYS A 104 -29.62 9.14 0.55
C LYS A 104 -30.27 7.80 0.30
N GLU A 105 -31.60 7.78 0.30
CA GLU A 105 -32.40 6.58 0.00
C GLU A 105 -31.99 5.98 -1.35
N GLY A 106 -31.71 4.68 -1.36
CA GLY A 106 -31.31 3.92 -2.54
C GLY A 106 -29.82 3.97 -2.85
N ASP A 107 -29.00 4.75 -2.11
CA ASP A 107 -27.55 4.75 -2.28
C ASP A 107 -26.90 3.45 -1.76
N LEU A 108 -25.74 3.12 -2.29
CA LEU A 108 -24.89 2.03 -1.83
C LEU A 108 -23.57 2.61 -1.30
N LEU A 109 -23.12 2.14 -0.13
CA LEU A 109 -21.78 2.43 0.40
C LEU A 109 -20.96 1.15 0.36
N VAL A 110 -19.91 1.11 -0.44
CA VAL A 110 -18.95 0.01 -0.53
C VAL A 110 -17.67 0.45 0.17
N TYR A 111 -17.35 -0.21 1.28
CA TYR A 111 -16.11 0.04 2.02
C TYR A 111 -15.12 -1.10 1.76
N ALA A 112 -13.95 -0.78 1.22
CA ALA A 112 -12.95 -1.74 0.77
C ALA A 112 -11.53 -1.36 1.25
N PRO A 113 -11.25 -1.46 2.57
CA PRO A 113 -9.95 -1.04 3.11
C PRO A 113 -8.84 -2.02 2.73
N GLU A 114 -7.62 -1.50 2.59
CA GLU A 114 -6.41 -2.28 2.59
C GLU A 114 -6.20 -2.95 3.97
N PRO A 115 -5.67 -4.18 4.04
CA PRO A 115 -5.44 -4.87 5.30
C PRO A 115 -4.22 -4.30 6.05
N LEU A 116 -4.25 -3.01 6.34
CA LEU A 116 -3.23 -2.24 7.04
C LEU A 116 -3.77 -1.75 8.39
N PRO A 117 -3.03 -1.90 9.51
CA PRO A 117 -3.52 -1.56 10.86
C PRO A 117 -4.10 -0.15 10.99
N ASP A 118 -3.54 0.82 10.27
CA ASP A 118 -4.00 2.21 10.28
C ASP A 118 -5.43 2.40 9.78
N LEU A 119 -5.95 1.48 8.98
CA LEU A 119 -7.33 1.53 8.47
C LEU A 119 -8.34 0.81 9.36
N TYR A 120 -7.88 0.00 10.31
CA TYR A 120 -8.73 -0.77 11.22
C TYR A 120 -8.88 -0.09 12.58
N THR A 121 -9.24 1.17 12.56
CA THR A 121 -9.39 2.01 13.75
C THR A 121 -10.69 2.83 13.68
N SER A 122 -11.26 3.12 14.85
CA SER A 122 -12.39 4.04 15.02
C SER A 122 -11.98 5.50 15.12
N GLU A 123 -10.72 5.83 14.85
CA GLU A 123 -10.16 7.18 14.89
C GLU A 123 -9.80 7.69 13.52
N PHE A 124 -9.59 8.98 13.39
CA PHE A 124 -8.94 9.60 12.24
C PHE A 124 -7.64 10.29 12.65
N ALA A 125 -6.74 10.51 11.69
CA ALA A 125 -5.50 11.23 11.92
C ALA A 125 -5.75 12.74 11.81
N LYS A 126 -5.52 13.46 12.90
CA LYS A 126 -5.88 14.89 13.03
C LYS A 126 -5.10 15.77 12.06
N GLU A 127 -3.79 15.63 12.02
CA GLU A 127 -2.94 16.46 11.15
C GLU A 127 -3.16 16.17 9.65
N PRO A 128 -3.17 14.93 9.16
CA PRO A 128 -3.53 14.64 7.78
C PRO A 128 -4.92 15.16 7.37
N LEU A 129 -5.91 15.10 8.27
CA LEU A 129 -7.23 15.65 7.98
C LEU A 129 -7.21 17.19 7.89
N LEU A 130 -6.44 17.87 8.75
CA LEU A 130 -6.25 19.33 8.67
C LEU A 130 -5.52 19.75 7.38
N GLN A 131 -4.55 18.95 6.92
CA GLN A 131 -3.87 19.14 5.63
C GLN A 131 -4.85 18.99 4.46
N ALA A 132 -5.64 17.91 4.47
CA ALA A 132 -6.61 17.59 3.43
C ALA A 132 -7.74 18.63 3.32
N THR A 133 -8.08 19.30 4.43
CA THR A 133 -9.17 20.28 4.52
C THR A 133 -8.67 21.70 4.60
N GLU A 134 -7.39 21.95 4.31
CA GLU A 134 -6.79 23.29 4.45
C GLU A 134 -7.53 24.34 3.61
N THR A 135 -7.96 23.98 2.41
CA THR A 135 -8.65 24.88 1.47
C THR A 135 -10.17 24.92 1.65
N ASP A 136 -10.75 23.92 2.31
CA ASP A 136 -12.20 23.85 2.57
C ASP A 136 -12.49 23.13 3.88
N ARG A 137 -12.88 23.90 4.90
CA ARG A 137 -13.26 23.39 6.21
C ARG A 137 -14.76 23.12 6.36
N SER A 138 -15.56 23.35 5.32
CA SER A 138 -16.99 23.06 5.35
C SER A 138 -17.29 21.56 5.54
N LEU A 139 -16.30 20.70 5.25
CA LEU A 139 -16.38 19.28 5.47
C LEU A 139 -16.55 18.91 6.95
N PHE A 140 -16.08 19.78 7.87
CA PHE A 140 -16.10 19.52 9.32
C PHE A 140 -17.51 19.35 9.89
N LYS A 141 -18.54 19.89 9.24
CA LYS A 141 -19.96 19.65 9.61
C LYS A 141 -20.39 18.18 9.60
N ASN A 142 -19.57 17.30 9.02
CA ASN A 142 -19.86 15.85 8.94
C ASN A 142 -19.31 15.07 10.14
N TYR A 143 -18.52 15.70 11.01
CA TYR A 143 -17.91 15.04 12.16
C TYR A 143 -18.66 15.36 13.44
N SER A 144 -18.54 14.50 14.45
CA SER A 144 -19.14 14.71 15.75
C SER A 144 -18.49 15.85 16.51
N GLU A 145 -19.16 16.38 17.53
CA GLU A 145 -18.65 17.43 18.39
C GLU A 145 -17.31 17.03 19.03
N SER A 146 -17.21 15.82 19.56
CA SER A 146 -15.97 15.31 20.14
C SER A 146 -14.83 15.16 19.13
N ASP A 147 -15.13 14.85 17.87
CA ASP A 147 -14.15 14.83 16.79
C ASP A 147 -13.63 16.24 16.49
N LEU A 148 -14.53 17.23 16.48
CA LEU A 148 -14.18 18.63 16.26
C LEU A 148 -13.33 19.21 17.39
N GLU A 149 -13.63 18.90 18.64
CA GLU A 149 -12.80 19.29 19.80
C GLU A 149 -11.37 18.77 19.65
N ASN A 150 -11.22 17.53 19.23
CA ASN A 150 -9.92 16.92 18.94
C ASN A 150 -9.16 17.63 17.80
N LEU A 151 -9.86 18.09 16.77
CA LEU A 151 -9.27 18.86 15.66
C LEU A 151 -8.87 20.26 16.10
N VAL A 152 -9.67 20.93 16.93
CA VAL A 152 -9.33 22.26 17.48
C VAL A 152 -8.01 22.17 18.26
N ALA A 153 -7.85 21.15 19.13
CA ALA A 153 -6.61 20.96 19.87
C ALA A 153 -5.39 20.78 18.97
N ALA A 154 -5.54 20.05 17.85
CA ALA A 154 -4.45 19.82 16.88
C ALA A 154 -4.20 21.05 15.97
N SER A 155 -5.19 21.93 15.76
CA SER A 155 -5.10 23.02 14.79
C SER A 155 -4.08 24.09 15.19
N PHE A 156 -3.75 24.19 16.48
CA PHE A 156 -2.73 25.14 16.92
C PHE A 156 -1.35 24.77 16.37
N SER A 157 -0.90 23.53 16.61
CA SER A 157 0.40 23.06 16.10
C SER A 157 0.43 23.03 14.57
N PHE A 158 -0.67 22.64 13.94
CA PHE A 158 -0.80 22.65 12.48
C PHE A 158 -0.62 24.05 11.89
N ASN A 159 -1.28 25.08 12.48
CA ASN A 159 -1.16 26.44 12.00
C ASN A 159 0.25 27.02 12.24
N LEU A 160 0.94 26.66 13.32
CA LEU A 160 2.34 27.05 13.51
C LEU A 160 3.23 26.47 12.40
N LYS A 161 3.04 25.18 12.02
CA LYS A 161 3.76 24.56 10.90
C LYS A 161 3.47 25.29 9.57
N ARG A 162 2.21 25.67 9.31
CA ARG A 162 1.83 26.46 8.13
C ARG A 162 2.51 27.82 8.10
N MET A 163 2.50 28.53 9.23
CA MET A 163 3.16 29.84 9.33
C MET A 163 4.66 29.72 9.04
N LYS A 164 5.31 28.68 9.59
CA LYS A 164 6.71 28.41 9.29
C LYS A 164 6.91 28.09 7.81
N ALA A 165 6.13 27.18 7.22
CA ALA A 165 6.24 26.83 5.81
C ALA A 165 6.05 28.03 4.88
N ASN A 166 5.08 28.94 5.20
CA ASN A 166 4.88 30.19 4.46
C ASN A 166 6.08 31.13 4.59
N ALA A 167 6.68 31.24 5.78
CA ALA A 167 7.88 32.06 5.99
C ALA A 167 9.08 31.50 5.23
N ASP A 168 9.19 30.19 5.14
CA ASP A 168 10.25 29.49 4.41
C ASP A 168 9.97 29.39 2.88
N GLY A 169 8.81 29.86 2.40
CA GLY A 169 8.38 29.78 1.00
C GLY A 169 8.10 28.36 0.51
N VAL A 170 7.72 27.41 1.41
CA VAL A 170 7.51 25.99 1.10
C VAL A 170 6.04 25.73 0.77
N THR A 171 5.81 25.02 -0.34
CA THR A 171 4.53 24.37 -0.68
C THR A 171 4.77 22.87 -0.79
N TYR A 172 3.94 22.06 -0.11
CA TYR A 172 4.09 20.61 -0.10
C TYR A 172 3.41 20.00 -1.31
N THR A 173 4.19 19.33 -2.14
CA THR A 173 3.73 18.57 -3.30
C THR A 173 4.62 17.33 -3.45
N SER A 174 4.17 16.38 -4.26
CA SER A 174 4.92 15.19 -4.63
C SER A 174 4.92 15.02 -6.14
N LYS A 175 5.78 14.17 -6.67
CA LYS A 175 5.77 13.79 -8.09
C LYS A 175 4.52 12.97 -8.41
N ASP A 176 4.15 12.93 -9.68
CA ASP A 176 3.12 12.02 -10.18
C ASP A 176 3.41 10.56 -9.77
N PRO A 177 2.36 9.84 -9.43
CA PRO A 177 0.94 10.20 -9.34
C PRO A 177 0.48 10.71 -7.96
N TYR A 178 1.40 11.12 -7.07
CA TYR A 178 1.15 11.44 -5.65
C TYR A 178 0.93 12.94 -5.36
N ASN A 179 0.31 13.64 -6.28
CA ASN A 179 -0.09 15.03 -6.11
C ASN A 179 -1.56 15.23 -6.50
N ARG A 180 -2.12 16.39 -6.18
CA ARG A 180 -3.50 16.71 -6.51
C ARG A 180 -3.79 16.70 -8.01
N GLY A 181 -2.84 17.16 -8.83
CA GLY A 181 -2.97 17.19 -10.28
C GLY A 181 -3.14 15.82 -10.95
N ALA A 182 -2.82 14.74 -10.24
CA ALA A 182 -2.91 13.38 -10.77
C ALA A 182 -4.35 12.81 -10.84
N PHE A 183 -5.34 13.48 -10.22
CA PHE A 183 -6.72 13.00 -10.19
C PHE A 183 -7.55 13.47 -11.39
N ASN A 184 -8.49 12.62 -11.81
CA ASN A 184 -9.54 12.96 -12.78
C ASN A 184 -10.79 13.52 -12.07
N ALA A 185 -11.84 13.84 -12.85
CA ALA A 185 -13.09 14.38 -12.32
C ALA A 185 -13.87 13.40 -11.40
N TYR A 186 -13.56 12.10 -11.44
CA TYR A 186 -14.10 11.09 -10.54
C TYR A 186 -13.32 10.98 -9.22
N GLY A 187 -12.16 11.61 -9.12
CA GLY A 187 -11.23 11.45 -8.00
C GLY A 187 -10.39 10.18 -8.12
N GLU A 188 -10.07 9.74 -9.32
CA GLU A 188 -9.25 8.56 -9.63
C GLU A 188 -7.94 9.00 -10.28
N ILE A 189 -6.88 8.20 -10.11
CA ILE A 189 -5.60 8.50 -10.76
C ILE A 189 -5.75 8.39 -12.27
N LYS A 190 -5.49 9.51 -12.96
CA LYS A 190 -5.53 9.64 -14.42
C LYS A 190 -4.17 9.45 -15.09
N VAL A 191 -3.10 9.53 -14.32
CA VAL A 191 -1.75 9.30 -14.83
C VAL A 191 -1.66 7.83 -15.25
N ALA A 192 -1.12 7.58 -16.45
CA ALA A 192 -0.96 6.22 -16.95
C ALA A 192 0.00 5.42 -16.05
N THR A 193 -0.42 4.25 -15.67
CA THR A 193 0.34 3.30 -14.85
C THR A 193 0.36 1.92 -15.54
N PRO A 194 1.01 1.82 -16.72
CA PRO A 194 0.84 0.64 -17.59
C PRO A 194 1.52 -0.63 -17.06
N TYR A 195 2.50 -0.50 -16.17
CA TYR A 195 3.33 -1.62 -15.72
C TYR A 195 3.41 -1.72 -14.20
N ASN A 196 3.94 -2.85 -13.73
CA ASN A 196 4.38 -3.01 -12.35
C ASN A 196 5.77 -2.38 -12.19
N GLU A 197 5.87 -1.36 -11.35
CA GLU A 197 7.12 -0.61 -11.08
C GLU A 197 7.93 -1.22 -9.91
N MET A 198 7.37 -2.21 -9.21
CA MET A 198 8.07 -2.87 -8.13
C MET A 198 9.09 -3.86 -8.69
N THR A 199 10.36 -3.69 -8.35
CA THR A 199 11.47 -4.51 -8.84
C THR A 199 11.25 -6.02 -8.63
N LEU A 200 10.57 -6.40 -7.55
CA LEU A 200 10.25 -7.79 -7.21
C LEU A 200 8.85 -8.20 -7.70
N GLY A 201 8.14 -7.31 -8.37
CA GLY A 201 6.72 -7.50 -8.68
C GLY A 201 5.81 -7.27 -7.47
N TYR A 202 6.35 -7.07 -6.26
CA TYR A 202 5.64 -6.77 -5.02
C TYR A 202 6.57 -6.08 -4.01
N ASP A 203 6.00 -5.49 -2.96
CA ASP A 203 6.74 -4.98 -1.79
C ASP A 203 6.81 -6.08 -0.71
N PRO A 204 7.99 -6.69 -0.47
CA PRO A 204 8.15 -7.76 0.52
C PRO A 204 8.07 -7.26 1.97
N SER A 205 8.19 -5.96 2.22
CA SER A 205 8.06 -5.38 3.57
C SER A 205 6.61 -5.35 4.06
N VAL A 206 5.63 -5.48 3.15
CA VAL A 206 4.21 -5.44 3.45
C VAL A 206 3.55 -6.75 3.02
N THR A 207 3.54 -7.74 3.92
CA THR A 207 2.84 -9.01 3.70
C THR A 207 1.44 -8.99 4.29
N VAL A 208 0.52 -9.76 3.72
CA VAL A 208 -0.90 -9.78 4.06
C VAL A 208 -1.33 -11.16 4.51
N ASP A 209 -1.65 -11.32 5.78
CA ASP A 209 -2.07 -12.59 6.37
C ASP A 209 -3.55 -12.63 6.77
N TYR A 210 -4.26 -11.50 6.69
CA TYR A 210 -5.63 -11.36 7.17
C TYR A 210 -5.84 -11.88 8.59
N SER A 211 -4.89 -11.59 9.48
CA SER A 211 -5.03 -11.89 10.89
C SER A 211 -6.23 -11.15 11.50
N THR A 212 -7.02 -11.86 12.33
CA THR A 212 -8.13 -11.26 13.08
C THR A 212 -7.69 -10.19 14.07
N ASN A 213 -6.41 -10.08 14.37
CA ASN A 213 -5.84 -9.01 15.19
C ASN A 213 -6.08 -7.60 14.59
N LEU A 214 -6.30 -7.50 13.27
CA LEU A 214 -6.73 -6.26 12.63
C LEU A 214 -8.15 -5.84 13.07
N LEU A 215 -9.03 -6.80 13.34
CA LEU A 215 -10.45 -6.57 13.65
C LEU A 215 -10.67 -6.35 15.15
N ASN A 216 -10.16 -5.25 15.72
CA ASN A 216 -10.43 -4.94 17.11
C ASN A 216 -11.91 -4.56 17.36
N ALA A 217 -12.37 -4.74 18.59
CA ALA A 217 -13.78 -4.54 18.94
C ALA A 217 -14.28 -3.11 18.71
N SER A 218 -13.44 -2.10 18.94
CA SER A 218 -13.81 -0.69 18.74
C SER A 218 -14.04 -0.37 17.26
N PHE A 219 -13.21 -0.93 16.39
CA PHE A 219 -13.36 -0.78 14.94
C PHE A 219 -14.63 -1.49 14.42
N LEU A 220 -14.86 -2.74 14.84
CA LEU A 220 -16.08 -3.48 14.46
C LEU A 220 -17.35 -2.77 14.94
N HIS A 221 -17.33 -2.26 16.18
CA HIS A 221 -18.45 -1.46 16.72
C HIS A 221 -18.67 -0.19 15.89
N TYR A 222 -17.60 0.51 15.53
CA TYR A 222 -17.68 1.69 14.67
C TYR A 222 -18.28 1.35 13.29
N LEU A 223 -17.81 0.29 12.63
CA LEU A 223 -18.39 -0.14 11.35
C LEU A 223 -19.86 -0.54 11.46
N ALA A 224 -20.26 -1.21 12.54
CA ALA A 224 -21.66 -1.54 12.80
C ALA A 224 -22.52 -0.26 12.93
N SER A 225 -21.97 0.79 13.57
CA SER A 225 -22.61 2.10 13.64
C SER A 225 -22.73 2.75 12.24
N VAL A 226 -21.66 2.71 11.41
CA VAL A 226 -21.70 3.24 10.04
C VAL A 226 -22.78 2.52 9.22
N LYS A 227 -22.83 1.19 9.30
CA LYS A 227 -23.86 0.38 8.63
C LYS A 227 -25.27 0.76 9.08
N SER A 228 -25.51 0.83 10.39
CA SER A 228 -26.82 1.21 10.96
C SER A 228 -27.26 2.59 10.48
N ARG A 229 -26.36 3.57 10.45
CA ARG A 229 -26.63 4.93 9.98
C ARG A 229 -26.93 4.97 8.48
N ALA A 230 -26.29 4.14 7.66
CA ALA A 230 -26.62 3.98 6.25
C ALA A 230 -28.03 3.40 6.08
N GLU A 231 -28.37 2.35 6.83
CA GLU A 231 -29.69 1.71 6.79
C GLU A 231 -30.82 2.62 7.26
N GLN A 232 -30.59 3.47 8.27
CA GLN A 232 -31.55 4.50 8.71
C GLN A 232 -31.89 5.49 7.60
N LYS A 233 -30.94 5.73 6.68
CA LYS A 233 -31.14 6.55 5.48
C LYS A 233 -31.73 5.75 4.31
N LYS A 234 -32.08 4.49 4.52
CA LYS A 234 -32.53 3.54 3.48
C LYS A 234 -31.48 3.32 2.38
N ALA A 235 -30.20 3.51 2.71
CA ALA A 235 -29.06 3.11 1.91
C ALA A 235 -28.57 1.72 2.33
N ARG A 236 -27.73 1.08 1.51
CA ARG A 236 -27.15 -0.23 1.84
C ARG A 236 -25.66 -0.08 2.07
N PHE A 237 -25.13 -0.78 3.06
CA PHE A 237 -23.69 -0.89 3.34
C PHE A 237 -23.19 -2.25 2.89
N PHE A 238 -22.03 -2.24 2.21
CA PHE A 238 -21.28 -3.42 1.84
C PHE A 238 -19.83 -3.29 2.26
N TYR A 239 -19.28 -4.39 2.74
CA TYR A 239 -17.85 -4.53 2.97
C TYR A 239 -17.25 -5.34 1.82
N SER A 240 -16.18 -4.84 1.23
CA SER A 240 -15.39 -5.51 0.21
C SER A 240 -13.92 -5.53 0.65
N PHE A 241 -13.08 -6.16 -0.14
CA PHE A 241 -11.64 -6.18 0.10
C PHE A 241 -10.93 -5.38 -0.99
N SER A 242 -9.84 -4.69 -0.63
CA SER A 242 -8.98 -4.03 -1.60
C SER A 242 -8.25 -5.04 -2.49
N PRO A 243 -7.76 -4.64 -3.67
CA PRO A 243 -6.83 -5.47 -4.42
C PRO A 243 -5.64 -5.85 -3.55
N CYS A 244 -5.20 -7.08 -3.64
CA CYS A 244 -4.01 -7.58 -2.96
C CYS A 244 -3.12 -8.34 -3.94
N ASN A 245 -1.84 -7.98 -3.98
CA ASN A 245 -0.86 -8.68 -4.81
C ASN A 245 -0.64 -10.11 -4.31
N ALA A 246 -0.82 -11.10 -5.20
CA ALA A 246 -0.70 -12.51 -4.87
C ALA A 246 0.66 -12.88 -4.28
N LEU A 247 1.74 -12.17 -4.66
CA LEU A 247 3.07 -12.39 -4.09
C LEU A 247 3.20 -11.91 -2.63
N ALA A 248 2.41 -10.91 -2.23
CA ALA A 248 2.36 -10.41 -0.86
C ALA A 248 1.35 -11.17 0.01
N TYR A 249 0.45 -11.92 -0.60
CA TYR A 249 -0.62 -12.64 0.07
C TYR A 249 -0.09 -13.91 0.75
N GLN A 250 -0.19 -13.96 2.08
CA GLN A 250 0.32 -15.07 2.91
C GLN A 250 -0.77 -15.66 3.83
N ALA A 251 -2.05 -15.29 3.63
CA ALA A 251 -3.12 -15.75 4.49
C ALA A 251 -3.38 -17.25 4.32
N SER A 252 -3.48 -17.97 5.44
CA SER A 252 -3.98 -19.34 5.44
C SER A 252 -5.50 -19.38 5.21
N ALA A 253 -6.03 -20.52 4.81
CA ALA A 253 -7.47 -20.71 4.66
C ALA A 253 -8.22 -20.46 5.99
N GLU A 254 -7.60 -20.82 7.12
CA GLU A 254 -8.13 -20.60 8.46
C GLU A 254 -8.21 -19.11 8.79
N ASN A 255 -7.16 -18.33 8.49
CA ASN A 255 -7.16 -16.88 8.70
C ASN A 255 -8.24 -16.21 7.86
N VAL A 256 -8.36 -16.57 6.58
CA VAL A 256 -9.40 -16.06 5.69
C VAL A 256 -10.80 -16.35 6.23
N ALA A 257 -11.06 -17.59 6.62
CA ALA A 257 -12.36 -17.99 7.18
C ALA A 257 -12.67 -17.25 8.49
N ALA A 258 -11.70 -17.16 9.40
CA ALA A 258 -11.84 -16.47 10.68
C ALA A 258 -12.10 -14.97 10.50
N PHE A 259 -11.36 -14.31 9.61
CA PHE A 259 -11.52 -12.88 9.32
C PHE A 259 -12.90 -12.58 8.72
N GLN A 260 -13.34 -13.33 7.72
CA GLN A 260 -14.66 -13.15 7.11
C GLN A 260 -15.79 -13.48 8.08
N SER A 261 -15.61 -14.51 8.92
CA SER A 261 -16.58 -14.87 9.95
C SER A 261 -16.72 -13.77 11.01
N ALA A 262 -15.63 -13.16 11.46
CA ALA A 262 -15.66 -12.05 12.42
C ALA A 262 -16.39 -10.83 11.84
N LEU A 263 -16.14 -10.48 10.58
CA LEU A 263 -16.88 -9.41 9.89
C LEU A 263 -18.37 -9.74 9.77
N THR A 264 -18.72 -10.94 9.35
CA THR A 264 -20.12 -11.38 9.20
C THR A 264 -20.85 -11.41 10.53
N SER A 265 -20.19 -11.85 11.60
CA SER A 265 -20.75 -11.85 12.96
C SER A 265 -21.04 -10.43 13.46
N ALA A 266 -20.19 -9.47 13.16
CA ALA A 266 -20.36 -8.09 13.61
C ALA A 266 -21.33 -7.28 12.72
N LEU A 267 -21.36 -7.53 11.42
CA LEU A 267 -22.03 -6.69 10.43
C LEU A 267 -23.19 -7.38 9.70
N GLY A 268 -23.42 -8.68 9.92
CA GLY A 268 -24.39 -9.48 9.16
C GLY A 268 -23.95 -9.74 7.72
N ASP A 269 -24.91 -10.09 6.84
CA ASP A 269 -24.64 -10.35 5.42
C ASP A 269 -24.34 -9.05 4.65
N CYS A 270 -23.15 -8.53 4.86
CA CYS A 270 -22.68 -7.31 4.18
C CYS A 270 -21.47 -7.53 3.28
N LEU A 271 -20.87 -8.73 3.26
CA LEU A 271 -19.72 -9.00 2.41
C LEU A 271 -20.11 -8.94 0.93
N LEU A 272 -19.44 -8.06 0.19
CA LEU A 272 -19.64 -7.90 -1.25
C LEU A 272 -18.78 -8.91 -2.03
N THR A 273 -17.51 -9.01 -1.69
CA THR A 273 -16.56 -9.96 -2.26
C THR A 273 -16.02 -10.88 -1.17
N SER A 274 -15.39 -11.99 -1.56
CA SER A 274 -14.50 -12.75 -0.68
C SER A 274 -13.06 -12.21 -0.79
N ILE A 275 -12.19 -12.57 0.17
CA ILE A 275 -10.77 -12.21 0.10
C ILE A 275 -10.11 -12.74 -1.18
N PRO A 276 -10.27 -14.05 -1.56
CA PRO A 276 -9.66 -14.56 -2.78
C PRO A 276 -10.10 -13.85 -4.07
N ASP A 277 -11.31 -13.29 -4.13
CA ASP A 277 -11.81 -12.59 -5.32
C ASP A 277 -11.00 -11.33 -5.65
N THR A 278 -10.26 -10.78 -4.68
CA THR A 278 -9.50 -9.55 -4.80
C THR A 278 -7.98 -9.76 -4.78
N VAL A 279 -7.52 -11.01 -4.75
CA VAL A 279 -6.11 -11.36 -4.88
C VAL A 279 -5.78 -11.53 -6.36
N TYR A 280 -4.86 -10.71 -6.86
CA TYR A 280 -4.51 -10.70 -8.29
C TYR A 280 -3.02 -10.95 -8.50
N GLU A 281 -2.67 -11.44 -9.69
CA GLU A 281 -1.29 -11.61 -10.14
C GLU A 281 -0.53 -10.27 -10.12
N ALA A 282 0.79 -10.33 -9.88
CA ALA A 282 1.66 -9.17 -9.77
C ALA A 282 1.58 -8.22 -10.98
N GLY A 283 1.33 -8.76 -12.19
CA GLY A 283 1.17 -7.95 -13.41
C GLY A 283 -0.04 -7.01 -13.44
N TYR A 284 -0.93 -7.07 -12.46
CA TYR A 284 -2.05 -6.13 -12.28
C TYR A 284 -1.74 -4.99 -11.31
N PHE A 285 -0.54 -4.93 -10.73
CA PHE A 285 -0.17 -3.90 -9.75
C PHE A 285 0.76 -2.87 -10.36
N TYR A 286 0.90 -1.74 -9.66
CA TYR A 286 1.73 -0.62 -10.06
C TYR A 286 2.97 -0.52 -9.15
N ASP A 287 2.89 0.16 -8.02
CA ASP A 287 4.03 0.52 -7.17
C ASP A 287 3.88 0.11 -5.70
N THR A 288 2.77 -0.51 -5.34
CA THR A 288 2.51 -1.11 -4.02
C THR A 288 1.71 -2.39 -4.17
N ASN A 289 1.62 -3.18 -3.10
CA ASN A 289 0.82 -4.42 -3.07
C ASN A 289 -0.69 -4.19 -3.18
N PHE A 290 -1.14 -2.92 -3.21
CA PHE A 290 -2.57 -2.54 -3.23
C PHE A 290 -2.94 -1.57 -4.35
N HIS A 291 -1.97 -0.89 -4.97
CA HIS A 291 -2.22 -0.01 -6.10
C HIS A 291 -2.20 -0.80 -7.39
N THR A 292 -3.30 -0.84 -8.10
CA THR A 292 -3.33 -1.52 -9.39
C THR A 292 -2.84 -0.61 -10.51
N ASN A 293 -2.26 -1.23 -11.54
CA ASN A 293 -1.95 -0.57 -12.80
C ASN A 293 -3.21 -0.43 -13.68
N ASP A 294 -3.07 0.08 -14.90
CA ASP A 294 -4.21 0.35 -15.78
C ASP A 294 -5.04 -0.92 -16.10
N ALA A 295 -4.40 -2.08 -16.29
CA ALA A 295 -5.08 -3.36 -16.49
C ALA A 295 -5.78 -3.84 -15.19
N GLY A 296 -5.10 -3.76 -14.06
CA GLY A 296 -5.63 -4.16 -12.75
C GLY A 296 -6.76 -3.25 -12.28
N LYS A 297 -6.75 -1.97 -12.65
CA LYS A 297 -7.85 -1.02 -12.41
C LYS A 297 -9.16 -1.52 -13.03
N ILE A 298 -9.11 -1.98 -14.28
CA ILE A 298 -10.27 -2.55 -14.97
C ILE A 298 -10.67 -3.88 -14.29
N LYS A 299 -9.71 -4.75 -13.99
CA LYS A 299 -9.98 -6.04 -13.33
C LYS A 299 -10.71 -5.86 -12.01
N HIS A 300 -10.22 -4.99 -11.13
CA HIS A 300 -10.87 -4.76 -9.84
C HIS A 300 -12.25 -4.13 -9.98
N THR A 301 -12.41 -3.17 -10.89
CA THR A 301 -13.71 -2.57 -11.19
C THR A 301 -14.72 -3.62 -11.62
N VAL A 302 -14.36 -4.52 -12.54
CA VAL A 302 -15.23 -5.61 -13.00
C VAL A 302 -15.55 -6.59 -11.88
N THR A 303 -14.60 -6.90 -11.01
CA THR A 303 -14.83 -7.72 -9.80
C THR A 303 -15.92 -7.10 -8.92
N LEU A 304 -15.81 -5.81 -8.61
CA LEU A 304 -16.81 -5.09 -7.80
C LEU A 304 -18.17 -5.02 -8.50
N ILE A 305 -18.21 -4.75 -9.80
CA ILE A 305 -19.46 -4.70 -10.59
C ILE A 305 -20.18 -6.04 -10.58
N ASN A 306 -19.47 -7.15 -10.81
CA ASN A 306 -20.05 -8.49 -10.80
C ASN A 306 -20.65 -8.83 -9.43
N ALA A 307 -19.91 -8.51 -8.36
CA ALA A 307 -20.38 -8.71 -6.99
C ALA A 307 -21.62 -7.83 -6.66
N LEU A 308 -21.62 -6.57 -7.11
CA LEU A 308 -22.77 -5.67 -6.96
C LEU A 308 -23.98 -6.18 -7.76
N LYS A 309 -23.81 -6.59 -9.02
CA LYS A 309 -24.89 -7.18 -9.82
C LYS A 309 -25.52 -8.38 -9.12
N ALA A 310 -24.69 -9.27 -8.57
CA ALA A 310 -25.17 -10.42 -7.80
C ALA A 310 -26.01 -10.00 -6.56
N LYS A 311 -25.50 -9.06 -5.74
CA LYS A 311 -26.20 -8.54 -4.55
C LYS A 311 -27.47 -7.74 -4.89
N LEU A 312 -27.52 -7.13 -6.07
CA LEU A 312 -28.68 -6.37 -6.57
C LEU A 312 -29.63 -7.24 -7.41
N LYS A 313 -29.29 -8.51 -7.65
CA LYS A 313 -30.05 -9.45 -8.49
C LYS A 313 -30.20 -8.94 -9.95
N ILE A 314 -29.18 -8.26 -10.46
CA ILE A 314 -29.07 -7.82 -11.85
C ILE A 314 -28.49 -8.97 -12.68
N THR A 315 -29.23 -9.46 -13.65
CA THR A 315 -28.84 -10.63 -14.46
C THR A 315 -28.08 -10.27 -15.74
N THR A 316 -28.02 -8.99 -16.11
CA THR A 316 -27.28 -8.53 -17.28
C THR A 316 -25.79 -8.80 -17.09
N PRO A 317 -25.13 -9.57 -17.99
CA PRO A 317 -23.70 -9.80 -17.91
C PRO A 317 -22.91 -8.50 -17.98
N THR A 318 -21.73 -8.48 -17.37
CA THR A 318 -20.78 -7.37 -17.51
C THR A 318 -20.12 -7.45 -18.90
N ALA A 319 -20.27 -6.41 -19.70
CA ALA A 319 -19.76 -6.37 -21.07
C ALA A 319 -18.26 -6.00 -21.12
N THR A 320 -17.76 -5.35 -20.08
CA THR A 320 -16.36 -4.89 -20.00
C THR A 320 -15.39 -6.07 -19.97
N ILE A 321 -14.48 -6.12 -20.95
CA ILE A 321 -13.42 -7.14 -21.02
C ILE A 321 -12.27 -6.75 -20.10
N VAL A 322 -11.85 -7.68 -19.25
CA VAL A 322 -10.67 -7.52 -18.40
C VAL A 322 -9.42 -7.75 -19.25
N PRO A 323 -8.49 -6.78 -19.33
CA PRO A 323 -7.21 -6.98 -20.01
C PRO A 323 -6.36 -8.06 -19.32
N ASN A 324 -5.44 -8.66 -20.06
CA ASN A 324 -4.40 -9.50 -19.48
C ASN A 324 -3.50 -8.68 -18.52
N PRO A 325 -2.85 -9.33 -17.53
CA PRO A 325 -1.88 -8.66 -16.69
C PRO A 325 -0.75 -8.08 -17.54
N SER A 326 -0.29 -6.91 -17.17
CA SER A 326 0.84 -6.25 -17.85
C SER A 326 2.14 -6.99 -17.50
N GLY A 327 3.11 -6.95 -18.43
CA GLY A 327 4.48 -7.36 -18.12
C GLY A 327 5.16 -6.42 -17.13
N SER A 328 6.38 -6.78 -16.72
CA SER A 328 7.24 -5.86 -15.98
C SER A 328 7.55 -4.63 -16.82
N ASN A 329 7.83 -3.50 -16.17
CA ASN A 329 8.24 -2.28 -16.87
C ASN A 329 9.50 -2.54 -17.70
N PRO A 330 9.45 -2.40 -19.04
CA PRO A 330 10.60 -2.67 -19.90
C PRO A 330 11.78 -1.71 -19.67
N ASN A 331 11.56 -0.59 -18.95
CA ASN A 331 12.60 0.37 -18.58
C ASN A 331 13.30 0.00 -17.25
N ILE A 332 12.80 -0.97 -16.50
CA ILE A 332 13.53 -1.52 -15.35
C ILE A 332 14.73 -2.28 -15.91
N LYS A 333 15.91 -1.67 -15.78
CA LYS A 333 17.15 -2.34 -16.20
C LYS A 333 17.36 -3.60 -15.36
N PRO A 334 17.79 -4.70 -15.99
CA PRO A 334 18.24 -5.86 -15.24
C PRO A 334 19.28 -5.43 -14.21
N TYR A 335 19.13 -5.91 -12.98
CA TYR A 335 20.07 -5.63 -11.92
C TYR A 335 21.46 -6.18 -12.27
N ASP A 336 22.45 -5.30 -12.37
CA ASP A 336 23.84 -5.67 -12.70
C ASP A 336 24.83 -5.32 -11.57
N GLY A 337 24.30 -4.99 -10.40
CA GLY A 337 25.03 -4.62 -9.19
C GLY A 337 24.77 -3.17 -8.80
N ASP A 338 24.68 -2.93 -7.51
CA ASP A 338 24.51 -1.60 -6.91
C ASP A 338 25.46 -1.46 -5.72
N ASN A 339 26.32 -0.46 -5.75
CA ASN A 339 27.32 -0.25 -4.70
C ASN A 339 26.78 0.52 -3.48
N THR A 340 25.46 0.79 -3.40
CA THR A 340 24.83 1.43 -2.23
C THR A 340 25.09 0.64 -0.95
N PHE A 341 25.05 -0.69 -1.02
CA PHE A 341 25.34 -1.58 0.11
C PHE A 341 26.80 -2.04 0.18
N GLU A 342 27.71 -1.50 -0.62
CA GLU A 342 29.13 -1.88 -0.57
C GLU A 342 29.72 -1.76 0.84
N PRO A 343 29.45 -0.71 1.63
CA PRO A 343 29.92 -0.60 3.01
C PRO A 343 29.30 -1.61 4.00
N ALA A 344 28.24 -2.31 3.60
CA ALA A 344 27.59 -3.31 4.45
C ALA A 344 28.39 -4.61 4.55
N PHE A 345 29.40 -4.80 3.72
CA PHE A 345 30.12 -6.05 3.60
C PHE A 345 31.61 -5.91 3.88
N THR A 346 32.20 -6.97 4.39
CA THR A 346 33.63 -7.21 4.31
C THR A 346 33.95 -8.15 3.16
N TYR A 347 35.17 -8.04 2.65
CA TYR A 347 35.60 -8.74 1.45
C TYR A 347 36.88 -9.52 1.70
N ARG A 348 37.06 -10.65 1.00
CA ARG A 348 38.30 -11.40 0.99
C ARG A 348 38.63 -11.96 -0.38
N THR A 349 39.90 -12.08 -0.68
CA THR A 349 40.38 -12.72 -1.91
C THR A 349 40.64 -14.20 -1.67
N VAL A 350 40.03 -15.06 -2.46
CA VAL A 350 40.25 -16.52 -2.47
C VAL A 350 40.61 -16.94 -3.89
N GLN A 351 41.78 -17.51 -4.09
CA GLN A 351 42.28 -17.94 -5.42
C GLN A 351 42.14 -16.82 -6.47
N SER A 352 42.61 -15.62 -6.14
CA SER A 352 42.53 -14.42 -6.99
C SER A 352 41.11 -13.94 -7.30
N LYS A 353 40.09 -14.40 -6.58
CA LYS A 353 38.70 -13.99 -6.72
C LYS A 353 38.27 -13.20 -5.49
N LEU A 354 37.76 -11.96 -5.69
CA LEU A 354 37.21 -11.16 -4.62
C LEU A 354 35.79 -11.65 -4.29
N LEU A 355 35.54 -11.98 -3.03
CA LEU A 355 34.26 -12.48 -2.53
C LEU A 355 33.76 -11.61 -1.36
N ILE A 356 32.44 -11.49 -1.22
CA ILE A 356 31.82 -11.06 0.04
C ILE A 356 32.15 -12.12 1.08
N SER A 357 32.73 -11.70 2.22
CA SER A 357 33.12 -12.62 3.30
C SER A 357 32.23 -12.57 4.52
N GLU A 358 31.61 -11.42 4.81
CA GLU A 358 30.78 -11.24 5.99
C GLU A 358 29.90 -9.99 5.84
N VAL A 359 28.75 -9.96 6.50
CA VAL A 359 27.91 -8.77 6.66
C VAL A 359 28.33 -8.04 7.94
N ASN A 360 28.59 -6.75 7.86
CA ASN A 360 28.96 -5.90 8.99
C ASN A 360 27.84 -5.86 10.03
N SER A 361 28.18 -5.88 11.30
CA SER A 361 27.23 -6.02 12.43
C SER A 361 26.09 -4.99 12.43
N SER A 362 26.34 -3.77 11.94
CA SER A 362 25.33 -2.70 11.81
C SER A 362 24.27 -2.98 10.76
N TYR A 363 24.46 -3.96 9.89
CA TYR A 363 23.56 -4.32 8.81
C TYR A 363 22.88 -5.69 8.97
N LEU A 364 23.14 -6.41 10.07
CA LEU A 364 22.54 -7.74 10.31
C LEU A 364 21.00 -7.73 10.38
N GLY A 365 20.41 -6.58 10.72
CA GLY A 365 18.95 -6.39 10.73
C GLY A 365 18.34 -6.00 9.36
N ALA A 366 19.14 -5.91 8.29
CA ALA A 366 18.64 -5.57 6.97
C ALA A 366 17.69 -6.64 6.43
N GLN A 367 16.62 -6.20 5.77
CA GLN A 367 15.62 -7.10 5.17
C GLN A 367 15.86 -7.34 3.67
N ASP A 368 16.63 -6.49 3.03
CA ASP A 368 16.92 -6.55 1.60
C ASP A 368 18.38 -6.22 1.34
N PHE A 369 19.08 -7.03 0.56
CA PHE A 369 20.42 -6.75 0.09
C PHE A 369 20.51 -6.77 -1.43
N LEU A 370 20.96 -5.64 -1.98
CA LEU A 370 21.47 -5.47 -3.34
C LEU A 370 22.98 -5.72 -3.29
N LEU A 371 23.45 -6.87 -3.77
CA LEU A 371 24.88 -7.17 -3.69
C LEU A 371 25.67 -6.30 -4.66
N PRO A 372 26.78 -5.68 -4.21
CA PRO A 372 27.60 -4.82 -5.06
C PRO A 372 28.31 -5.64 -6.15
N SER A 373 28.49 -5.05 -7.33
CA SER A 373 29.23 -5.68 -8.43
C SER A 373 30.74 -5.53 -8.32
N SER A 374 31.21 -4.54 -7.53
CA SER A 374 32.63 -4.26 -7.34
C SER A 374 32.90 -3.67 -5.96
N HIS A 375 34.14 -3.79 -5.50
CA HIS A 375 34.69 -3.12 -4.33
C HIS A 375 36.02 -2.46 -4.72
N GLU A 376 36.15 -1.16 -4.50
CA GLU A 376 37.33 -0.36 -4.89
C GLU A 376 37.75 -0.61 -6.34
N GLY A 377 36.79 -0.69 -7.26
CA GLY A 377 37.02 -0.95 -8.68
C GLY A 377 37.35 -2.40 -9.04
N THR A 378 37.52 -3.29 -8.07
CA THR A 378 37.74 -4.72 -8.31
C THR A 378 36.42 -5.47 -8.37
N PRO A 379 36.11 -6.25 -9.43
CA PRO A 379 34.89 -7.00 -9.53
C PRO A 379 34.74 -8.02 -8.39
N ILE A 380 33.59 -7.99 -7.70
CA ILE A 380 33.20 -9.03 -6.76
C ILE A 380 32.59 -10.16 -7.57
N VAL A 381 33.07 -11.37 -7.38
CA VAL A 381 32.63 -12.52 -8.20
C VAL A 381 31.94 -13.61 -7.40
N GLY A 382 31.63 -13.40 -6.14
CA GLY A 382 30.91 -14.41 -5.38
C GLY A 382 30.72 -14.13 -3.90
N ILE A 383 30.22 -15.13 -3.22
CA ILE A 383 29.85 -15.13 -1.80
C ILE A 383 30.64 -16.25 -1.11
N ALA A 384 31.35 -15.92 -0.05
CA ALA A 384 32.09 -16.89 0.76
C ALA A 384 31.12 -17.74 1.63
N ALA A 385 31.64 -18.81 2.20
CA ALA A 385 30.91 -19.63 3.16
C ALA A 385 30.52 -18.79 4.38
N ASP A 386 29.28 -19.00 4.85
CA ASP A 386 28.72 -18.36 6.04
C ASP A 386 28.68 -16.82 6.03
N ALA A 387 28.80 -16.20 4.84
CA ALA A 387 28.90 -14.74 4.70
C ALA A 387 27.69 -13.97 5.25
N PHE A 388 26.51 -14.58 5.27
CA PHE A 388 25.26 -13.99 5.77
C PHE A 388 24.83 -14.54 7.13
N LYS A 389 25.74 -15.15 7.86
CA LYS A 389 25.44 -15.65 9.21
C LYS A 389 24.96 -14.53 10.13
N GLY A 390 23.81 -14.76 10.79
CA GLY A 390 23.20 -13.76 11.69
C GLY A 390 22.28 -12.75 11.01
N CYS A 391 22.09 -12.84 9.69
CA CYS A 391 21.11 -12.02 8.96
C CYS A 391 19.68 -12.60 9.07
N ASP A 392 19.20 -12.78 10.30
CA ASP A 392 17.94 -13.48 10.58
C ASP A 392 16.69 -12.76 10.04
N SER A 393 16.80 -11.45 9.78
CA SER A 393 15.72 -10.62 9.25
C SER A 393 15.71 -10.52 7.72
N LEU A 394 16.70 -11.11 7.02
CA LEU A 394 16.85 -10.95 5.57
C LEU A 394 15.74 -11.67 4.82
N LEU A 395 14.96 -10.93 4.04
CA LEU A 395 13.84 -11.43 3.23
C LEU A 395 14.22 -11.61 1.77
N VAL A 396 15.07 -10.72 1.24
CA VAL A 396 15.43 -10.66 -0.18
C VAL A 396 16.93 -10.47 -0.37
N ILE A 397 17.50 -11.21 -1.30
CA ILE A 397 18.88 -11.01 -1.76
C ILE A 397 18.94 -11.00 -3.28
N ARG A 398 19.63 -10.00 -3.86
CA ARG A 398 19.85 -9.87 -5.30
C ARG A 398 21.29 -10.05 -5.63
N ILE A 399 21.58 -11.05 -6.47
CA ILE A 399 22.92 -11.49 -6.87
C ILE A 399 23.21 -11.02 -8.31
N PRO A 400 24.14 -10.09 -8.53
CA PRO A 400 24.47 -9.56 -9.84
C PRO A 400 24.95 -10.62 -10.84
N LYS A 401 24.85 -10.29 -12.13
CA LYS A 401 25.25 -11.19 -13.24
C LYS A 401 26.72 -11.62 -13.25
N ASN A 402 27.61 -10.84 -12.64
CA ASN A 402 29.06 -11.12 -12.60
C ASN A 402 29.45 -12.11 -11.51
N TYR A 403 28.53 -12.50 -10.63
CA TYR A 403 28.81 -13.52 -9.61
C TYR A 403 28.93 -14.90 -10.22
N LYS A 404 30.02 -15.61 -9.89
CA LYS A 404 30.39 -16.92 -10.42
C LYS A 404 30.66 -17.95 -9.33
N VAL A 405 30.67 -17.54 -8.06
CA VAL A 405 31.03 -18.40 -6.95
C VAL A 405 30.02 -18.25 -5.82
N LEU A 406 29.34 -19.33 -5.49
CA LEU A 406 28.61 -19.46 -4.24
C LEU A 406 29.31 -20.56 -3.44
N MET A 407 29.99 -20.21 -2.35
CA MET A 407 30.63 -21.22 -1.50
C MET A 407 29.60 -22.00 -0.68
N THR A 408 29.99 -23.14 -0.16
CA THR A 408 29.16 -23.95 0.73
C THR A 408 28.58 -23.12 1.86
N ASN A 409 27.30 -23.29 2.16
CA ASN A 409 26.53 -22.56 3.18
C ASN A 409 26.50 -21.03 2.99
N SER A 410 26.85 -20.51 1.82
CA SER A 410 26.86 -19.06 1.60
C SER A 410 25.49 -18.36 1.86
N LEU A 411 24.38 -19.10 1.69
CA LEU A 411 23.00 -18.61 1.92
C LEU A 411 22.20 -19.58 2.82
N ALA A 412 22.87 -20.43 3.62
CA ALA A 412 22.18 -21.53 4.32
C ALA A 412 21.39 -21.05 5.54
N ASP A 413 21.93 -20.24 6.40
CA ASP A 413 21.33 -19.88 7.68
C ASP A 413 20.54 -18.55 7.58
N LEU A 414 19.54 -18.54 6.68
CA LEU A 414 18.66 -17.39 6.45
C LEU A 414 17.20 -17.79 6.74
N PRO A 415 16.77 -17.76 8.03
CA PRO A 415 15.46 -18.28 8.41
C PRO A 415 14.28 -17.52 7.81
N SER A 416 14.46 -16.22 7.53
CA SER A 416 13.41 -15.34 6.99
C SER A 416 13.46 -15.20 5.48
N ILE A 417 14.49 -15.75 4.78
CA ILE A 417 14.64 -15.53 3.34
C ILE A 417 13.43 -16.04 2.57
N ALA A 418 12.82 -15.17 1.80
CA ALA A 418 11.66 -15.48 0.97
C ALA A 418 12.01 -15.46 -0.52
N ARG A 419 13.02 -14.67 -0.92
CA ARG A 419 13.35 -14.44 -2.32
C ARG A 419 14.85 -14.32 -2.55
N ILE A 420 15.37 -15.11 -3.49
CA ILE A 420 16.73 -15.03 -4.00
C ILE A 420 16.65 -14.74 -5.49
N GLU A 421 17.26 -13.65 -5.95
CA GLU A 421 17.31 -13.30 -7.37
C GLU A 421 18.73 -13.47 -7.89
N ILE A 422 18.89 -14.24 -8.93
CA ILE A 422 20.15 -14.54 -9.58
C ILE A 422 20.11 -14.00 -11.01
N TYR A 423 20.84 -12.93 -11.27
CA TYR A 423 20.85 -12.27 -12.59
C TYR A 423 21.86 -12.87 -13.57
N ASN A 424 22.53 -13.96 -13.19
CA ASN A 424 23.43 -14.65 -14.09
C ASN A 424 22.66 -15.48 -15.12
N ASN A 425 23.00 -15.30 -16.40
CA ASN A 425 22.35 -15.97 -17.54
C ASN A 425 22.88 -17.39 -17.82
N ASP A 426 23.94 -17.83 -17.13
CA ASP A 426 24.54 -19.14 -17.36
C ASP A 426 24.67 -19.94 -16.05
N PRO A 427 23.81 -20.93 -15.82
CA PRO A 427 23.85 -21.76 -14.63
C PRO A 427 25.17 -22.49 -14.42
N ASN A 428 25.95 -22.72 -15.49
CA ASN A 428 27.26 -23.39 -15.38
C ASN A 428 28.32 -22.50 -14.75
N THR A 429 28.15 -21.16 -14.83
CA THR A 429 29.13 -20.21 -14.28
C THR A 429 28.85 -19.83 -12.83
N ILE A 430 27.65 -20.09 -12.32
CA ILE A 430 27.22 -19.81 -10.94
C ILE A 430 26.78 -21.10 -10.26
N ALA A 431 27.67 -22.04 -10.13
CA ALA A 431 27.41 -23.28 -9.39
C ALA A 431 28.26 -23.33 -8.13
N PRO A 432 27.72 -23.78 -7.00
CA PRO A 432 28.54 -24.03 -5.82
C PRO A 432 29.52 -25.17 -6.09
N PRO A 433 30.70 -25.13 -5.52
CA PRO A 433 31.63 -26.25 -5.63
C PRO A 433 31.11 -27.45 -4.84
N THR A 434 30.87 -28.55 -5.50
CA THR A 434 30.98 -29.97 -5.06
C THR A 434 30.15 -30.51 -3.89
N SER A 435 29.42 -29.73 -3.12
CA SER A 435 28.51 -30.23 -2.07
C SER A 435 27.06 -30.15 -2.52
N GLY A 436 26.28 -31.19 -2.21
CA GLY A 436 24.94 -31.37 -2.75
C GLY A 436 23.91 -30.28 -2.44
N PRO A 437 22.66 -30.45 -2.86
CA PRO A 437 21.58 -29.41 -2.84
C PRO A 437 21.32 -28.76 -1.49
N SER A 438 21.58 -29.43 -0.39
CA SER A 438 21.40 -28.92 0.98
C SER A 438 22.38 -27.82 1.37
N ALA A 439 23.39 -27.55 0.58
CA ALA A 439 24.45 -26.60 0.90
C ALA A 439 24.11 -25.14 0.52
N LEU A 440 23.05 -24.89 -0.24
CA LEU A 440 22.65 -23.52 -0.62
C LEU A 440 21.55 -22.97 0.28
N LEU A 441 20.57 -23.80 0.64
CA LEU A 441 19.42 -23.43 1.45
C LEU A 441 19.29 -24.35 2.65
N ALA A 442 18.91 -23.83 3.81
CA ALA A 442 18.52 -24.66 4.93
C ALA A 442 17.31 -25.54 4.56
N SER A 443 17.34 -26.80 4.95
CA SER A 443 16.28 -27.78 4.66
C SER A 443 14.90 -27.39 5.23
N SER A 444 14.85 -26.43 6.16
CA SER A 444 13.64 -25.95 6.87
C SER A 444 12.89 -24.84 6.14
N ASN A 445 13.48 -24.18 5.15
CA ASN A 445 12.82 -23.04 4.50
C ASN A 445 12.08 -23.47 3.21
N SER A 446 10.85 -23.97 3.39
CA SER A 446 9.99 -24.41 2.26
C SER A 446 9.35 -23.26 1.47
N LYS A 447 9.46 -22.02 1.94
CA LYS A 447 8.77 -20.84 1.35
C LYS A 447 9.66 -20.06 0.39
N VAL A 448 10.97 -20.26 0.41
CA VAL A 448 11.90 -19.51 -0.45
C VAL A 448 11.65 -19.78 -1.93
N LYS A 449 11.75 -18.73 -2.74
CA LYS A 449 11.77 -18.81 -4.21
C LYS A 449 13.10 -18.28 -4.74
N ILE A 450 13.60 -18.93 -5.78
CA ILE A 450 14.83 -18.57 -6.47
C ILE A 450 14.45 -18.11 -7.87
N TYR A 451 14.63 -16.85 -8.13
CA TYR A 451 14.31 -16.24 -9.41
C TYR A 451 15.56 -16.16 -10.30
N VAL A 452 15.40 -16.59 -11.55
CA VAL A 452 16.44 -16.52 -12.57
C VAL A 452 15.88 -15.89 -13.84
N PRO A 453 16.69 -15.34 -14.75
CA PRO A 453 16.15 -14.75 -15.98
C PRO A 453 15.28 -15.73 -16.75
N GLN A 454 14.07 -15.31 -17.10
CA GLN A 454 13.06 -16.16 -17.76
C GLN A 454 13.62 -16.88 -19.00
N ALA A 455 14.45 -16.19 -19.78
CA ALA A 455 15.03 -16.71 -21.01
C ALA A 455 15.92 -17.96 -20.80
N VAL A 456 16.43 -18.15 -19.56
CA VAL A 456 17.33 -19.26 -19.22
C VAL A 456 16.79 -20.16 -18.10
N LEU A 457 15.55 -19.97 -17.68
CA LEU A 457 14.92 -20.78 -16.64
C LEU A 457 15.01 -22.27 -16.92
N ALA A 458 14.74 -22.70 -18.15
CA ALA A 458 14.84 -24.11 -18.54
C ALA A 458 16.26 -24.66 -18.37
N ASN A 459 17.29 -23.84 -18.60
CA ASN A 459 18.68 -24.24 -18.42
C ASN A 459 19.00 -24.44 -16.92
N TYR A 460 18.47 -23.59 -16.04
CA TYR A 460 18.58 -23.76 -14.59
C TYR A 460 17.86 -25.02 -14.11
N GLN A 461 16.65 -25.25 -14.59
CA GLN A 461 15.84 -26.41 -14.19
C GLN A 461 16.47 -27.76 -14.58
N THR A 462 17.21 -27.80 -15.68
CA THR A 462 17.88 -29.01 -16.17
C THR A 462 19.34 -29.15 -15.75
N HIS A 463 19.91 -28.10 -15.13
CA HIS A 463 21.30 -28.10 -14.70
C HIS A 463 21.54 -29.10 -13.56
N TYR A 464 22.65 -29.82 -13.58
CA TYR A 464 22.97 -30.89 -12.61
C TYR A 464 22.89 -30.46 -11.13
N PHE A 465 23.22 -29.19 -10.82
CA PHE A 465 23.13 -28.64 -9.47
C PHE A 465 21.77 -27.93 -9.24
N TRP A 466 21.42 -26.97 -10.12
CA TRP A 466 20.21 -26.15 -9.96
C TRP A 466 18.91 -26.95 -10.12
N GLY A 467 18.93 -28.04 -10.90
CA GLY A 467 17.79 -28.92 -11.06
C GLY A 467 17.28 -29.56 -9.75
N ALA A 468 18.16 -29.69 -8.75
CA ALA A 468 17.74 -30.10 -7.41
C ALA A 468 16.86 -29.07 -6.68
N TYR A 469 16.88 -27.82 -7.12
CA TYR A 469 16.06 -26.72 -6.60
C TYR A 469 14.85 -26.40 -7.50
N VAL A 470 14.49 -27.27 -8.45
CA VAL A 470 13.43 -27.00 -9.46
C VAL A 470 12.12 -26.52 -8.85
N LYS A 471 11.73 -27.03 -7.68
CA LYS A 471 10.51 -26.59 -6.97
C LYS A 471 10.57 -25.17 -6.41
N TYR A 472 11.77 -24.61 -6.33
CA TYR A 472 12.00 -23.24 -5.87
C TYR A 472 12.29 -22.26 -7.01
N LEU A 473 12.64 -22.78 -8.22
CA LEU A 473 13.03 -21.97 -9.37
C LEU A 473 11.83 -21.37 -10.08
N GLU A 474 11.88 -20.06 -10.29
CA GLU A 474 10.91 -19.31 -11.09
C GLU A 474 11.63 -18.37 -12.07
N GLY A 475 10.96 -18.01 -13.15
CA GLY A 475 11.46 -17.01 -14.10
C GLY A 475 11.09 -15.58 -13.67
N MET A 476 12.00 -14.63 -13.88
CA MET A 476 11.77 -13.18 -13.70
C MET A 476 12.01 -12.44 -15.00
#